data_9bd8ae9ae673408bccf1135a33c2932e
#
_entry.id   9bd8ae9ae673408bccf1135a33c2932e
#
_cell.length_a   1.000
_cell.length_b   1.000
_cell.length_c   1.000
_cell.angle_alpha   90.00
_cell.angle_beta   90.00
_cell.angle_gamma   90.00
#
_symmetry.space_group_name_H-M   'P 1'
#
loop_
_entity.id
_entity.type
_entity.pdbx_description
1 polymer ?
#
loop_
_entity_poly.entity_id
_entity_poly.type
_entity_poly.pdbx_seq_one_letter_code
_entity_poly.pdbx_strand_id
1 'polypeptide(L)'
;MRIYSKIDIGKERSVNQDAFIAGEISEDIAFAVVCDGMGGANAGEIASQTAVKTISEYIINSYRRKITIRDFLKILKNAILSANITIYDMAAKDENLKGMGTTVVVAVVKGNEVAIAHVGDSRIYLVND
;
A
#
# COMPACT_ATOMS: atom_id res chain seq x y z
N MET A 1 -19.44 5.04 3.58
CA MET A 1 -18.60 3.86 3.34
C MET A 1 -18.02 3.37 4.66
N ARG A 2 -17.96 2.07 4.86
CA ARG A 2 -17.42 1.48 6.09
C ARG A 2 -16.10 0.78 5.78
N ILE A 3 -15.09 1.01 6.64
CA ILE A 3 -13.77 0.44 6.48
C ILE A 3 -13.41 -0.33 7.75
N TYR A 4 -12.97 -1.57 7.58
CA TYR A 4 -12.52 -2.41 8.68
C TYR A 4 -11.11 -2.92 8.39
N SER A 5 -10.25 -2.92 9.40
CA SER A 5 -8.88 -3.40 9.26
C SER A 5 -8.39 -4.09 10.52
N LYS A 6 -7.49 -5.05 10.35
CA LYS A 6 -6.86 -5.77 11.44
C LYS A 6 -5.49 -6.27 11.02
N ILE A 7 -4.51 -6.17 11.93
CA ILE A 7 -3.18 -6.77 11.80
C ILE A 7 -2.95 -7.73 12.97
N ASP A 8 -2.28 -8.85 12.67
CA ASP A 8 -1.91 -9.86 13.65
C ASP A 8 -0.48 -10.33 13.38
N ILE A 9 0.35 -10.41 14.43
CA ILE A 9 1.73 -10.89 14.34
C ILE A 9 1.79 -12.38 13.97
N GLY A 10 0.83 -13.16 14.42
CA GLY A 10 0.86 -14.62 14.26
C GLY A 10 1.77 -15.29 15.28
N LYS A 11 1.84 -16.63 15.23
CA LYS A 11 2.52 -17.43 16.25
C LYS A 11 4.03 -17.57 16.06
N GLU A 12 4.53 -17.41 14.84
CA GLU A 12 5.92 -17.68 14.49
C GLU A 12 6.76 -16.43 14.25
N ARG A 13 6.17 -15.24 14.34
CA ARG A 13 6.90 -13.98 14.10
C ARG A 13 7.07 -13.23 15.40
N SER A 14 8.30 -12.71 15.61
CA SER A 14 8.59 -11.84 16.75
C SER A 14 8.19 -10.37 16.50
N VAL A 15 8.09 -9.96 15.24
CA VAL A 15 7.73 -8.61 14.81
C VAL A 15 6.74 -8.70 13.67
N ASN A 16 5.71 -7.88 13.72
CA ASN A 16 4.78 -7.75 12.60
C ASN A 16 5.36 -6.78 11.57
N GLN A 17 5.73 -7.31 10.39
CA GLN A 17 6.28 -6.54 9.28
C GLN A 17 5.21 -6.03 8.32
N ASP A 18 3.95 -6.25 8.62
CA ASP A 18 2.83 -5.78 7.81
C ASP A 18 2.48 -4.34 8.17
N ALA A 19 2.02 -3.59 7.19
CA ALA A 19 1.52 -2.24 7.38
C ALA A 19 0.28 -2.04 6.51
N PHE A 20 -0.61 -1.18 6.97
CA PHE A 20 -1.79 -0.84 6.18
C PHE A 20 -2.26 0.58 6.48
N ILE A 21 -3.00 1.14 5.54
CA ILE A 21 -3.78 2.36 5.74
C ILE A 21 -5.04 2.26 4.90
N ALA A 22 -6.12 2.81 5.41
CA ALA A 22 -7.36 2.94 4.68
C ALA A 22 -8.03 4.25 5.05
N GLY A 23 -8.73 4.85 4.11
CA GLY A 23 -9.40 6.12 4.36
C GLY A 23 -10.31 6.54 3.24
N GLU A 24 -11.01 7.63 3.48
CA GLU A 24 -11.85 8.28 2.49
C GLU A 24 -11.13 9.52 1.95
N ILE A 25 -11.18 9.71 0.62
CA ILE A 25 -10.63 10.89 -0.04
C ILE A 25 -11.76 11.92 -0.26
N SER A 26 -12.96 11.42 -0.55
CA SER A 26 -14.18 12.21 -0.72
C SER A 26 -15.38 11.35 -0.32
N GLU A 27 -16.59 11.86 -0.44
CA GLU A 27 -17.81 11.13 -0.06
C GLU A 27 -17.98 9.81 -0.81
N ASP A 28 -17.52 9.76 -2.06
CA ASP A 28 -17.70 8.60 -2.92
C ASP A 28 -16.38 7.86 -3.24
N ILE A 29 -15.26 8.29 -2.67
CA ILE A 29 -13.94 7.69 -2.95
C ILE A 29 -13.27 7.26 -1.66
N ALA A 30 -12.91 5.97 -1.60
CA ALA A 30 -12.11 5.40 -0.51
C ALA A 30 -10.94 4.63 -1.08
N PHE A 31 -9.91 4.44 -0.27
CA PHE A 31 -8.74 3.67 -0.66
C PHE A 31 -8.26 2.81 0.49
N ALA A 32 -7.49 1.78 0.15
CA ALA A 32 -6.78 0.94 1.11
C ALA A 32 -5.45 0.50 0.52
N VAL A 33 -4.43 0.46 1.36
CA VAL A 33 -3.09 -0.01 1.01
C VAL A 33 -2.68 -1.03 2.06
N VAL A 34 -2.26 -2.23 1.62
CA VAL A 34 -1.76 -3.28 2.51
C VAL A 34 -0.40 -3.72 1.99
N CYS A 35 0.59 -3.77 2.87
CA CYS A 35 1.95 -4.15 2.53
C CYS A 35 2.45 -5.18 3.53
N ASP A 36 3.08 -6.25 3.01
CA ASP A 36 3.75 -7.29 3.81
C ASP A 36 5.25 -7.17 3.57
N GLY A 37 5.97 -6.72 4.59
CA GLY A 37 7.39 -6.45 4.51
C GLY A 37 8.26 -7.68 4.67
N MET A 38 9.44 -7.66 4.06
CA MET A 38 10.45 -8.71 4.16
C MET A 38 11.83 -8.10 4.37
N GLY A 39 12.63 -8.74 5.20
CA GLY A 39 13.99 -8.30 5.49
C GLY A 39 14.43 -8.69 6.89
N GLY A 40 15.75 -8.60 7.14
CA GLY A 40 16.32 -8.90 8.45
C GLY A 40 15.97 -7.83 9.49
N ALA A 41 15.93 -8.24 10.75
CA ALA A 41 15.63 -7.38 11.89
C ALA A 41 14.35 -6.55 11.64
N ASN A 42 14.44 -5.23 11.65
CA ASN A 42 13.32 -4.33 11.42
C ASN A 42 13.19 -3.83 9.98
N ALA A 43 14.00 -4.35 9.06
CA ALA A 43 14.04 -3.84 7.69
C ALA A 43 12.70 -4.04 6.94
N GLY A 44 12.04 -5.19 7.13
CA GLY A 44 10.74 -5.44 6.53
C GLY A 44 9.66 -4.49 7.05
N GLU A 45 9.66 -4.17 8.33
CA GLU A 45 8.76 -3.19 8.93
C GLU A 45 8.97 -1.81 8.31
N ILE A 46 10.23 -1.39 8.16
CA ILE A 46 10.58 -0.11 7.55
C ILE A 46 10.11 -0.06 6.09
N ALA A 47 10.33 -1.15 5.34
CA ALA A 47 9.91 -1.22 3.94
C ALA A 47 8.38 -1.11 3.80
N SER A 48 7.62 -1.87 4.59
CA SER A 48 6.16 -1.86 4.50
C SER A 48 5.57 -0.52 4.94
N GLN A 49 6.07 0.07 6.02
CA GLN A 49 5.61 1.38 6.49
C GLN A 49 5.95 2.49 5.49
N THR A 50 7.14 2.45 4.88
CA THR A 50 7.55 3.39 3.84
C THR A 50 6.64 3.29 2.63
N ALA A 51 6.33 2.06 2.18
CA ALA A 51 5.44 1.85 1.05
C ALA A 51 4.03 2.38 1.32
N VAL A 52 3.45 2.05 2.47
CA VAL A 52 2.12 2.51 2.85
C VAL A 52 2.06 4.04 2.87
N LYS A 53 3.04 4.69 3.50
CA LYS A 53 3.10 6.14 3.56
C LYS A 53 3.25 6.77 2.18
N THR A 54 4.20 6.30 1.38
CA THR A 54 4.49 6.86 0.05
C THR A 54 3.28 6.71 -0.88
N ILE A 55 2.68 5.51 -0.90
CA ILE A 55 1.56 5.24 -1.79
C ILE A 55 0.32 6.03 -1.36
N SER A 56 0.00 6.05 -0.07
CA SER A 56 -1.18 6.78 0.41
C SER A 56 -1.06 8.29 0.16
N GLU A 57 0.10 8.86 0.43
CA GLU A 57 0.34 10.29 0.16
C GLU A 57 0.23 10.59 -1.34
N TYR A 58 0.77 9.71 -2.19
CA TYR A 58 0.68 9.88 -3.64
C TYR A 58 -0.77 9.87 -4.13
N ILE A 59 -1.58 8.94 -3.62
CA ILE A 59 -3.00 8.85 -3.97
C ILE A 59 -3.75 10.11 -3.52
N ILE A 60 -3.56 10.52 -2.27
CA ILE A 60 -4.25 11.69 -1.70
C ILE A 60 -3.86 12.96 -2.46
N ASN A 61 -2.58 13.14 -2.76
CA ASN A 61 -2.09 14.33 -3.45
C ASN A 61 -2.47 14.35 -4.94
N SER A 62 -2.83 13.22 -5.52
CA SER A 62 -3.26 13.12 -6.91
C SER A 62 -4.76 13.41 -7.10
N TYR A 63 -5.51 13.54 -6.02
CA TYR A 63 -6.95 13.78 -6.09
C TYR A 63 -7.25 15.13 -6.78
N ARG A 64 -8.26 15.10 -7.63
CA ARG A 64 -8.86 16.29 -8.24
C ARG A 64 -10.35 16.06 -8.44
N ARG A 65 -11.11 17.14 -8.55
CA ARG A 65 -12.56 17.13 -8.53
C ARG A 65 -13.22 16.19 -9.55
N LYS A 66 -12.66 16.07 -10.75
CA LYS A 66 -13.24 15.24 -11.84
C LYS A 66 -12.44 13.99 -12.09
N ILE A 67 -11.76 13.48 -11.07
CA ILE A 67 -10.95 12.27 -11.21
C ILE A 67 -11.83 11.06 -11.51
N THR A 68 -11.39 10.21 -12.44
CA THR A 68 -12.10 8.99 -12.82
C THR A 68 -11.38 7.77 -12.28
N ILE A 69 -12.06 6.62 -12.27
CA ILE A 69 -11.43 5.36 -11.88
C ILE A 69 -10.29 4.98 -12.84
N ARG A 70 -10.41 5.35 -14.11
CA ARG A 70 -9.32 5.14 -15.09
C ARG A 70 -8.09 5.95 -14.76
N ASP A 71 -8.26 7.18 -14.26
CA ASP A 71 -7.15 8.00 -13.78
C ASP A 71 -6.44 7.31 -12.63
N PHE A 72 -7.18 6.68 -11.72
CA PHE A 72 -6.61 5.96 -10.59
C PHE A 72 -5.76 4.76 -11.02
N LEU A 73 -6.05 4.09 -12.12
CA LEU A 73 -5.20 3.00 -12.61
C LEU A 73 -3.77 3.50 -12.89
N LYS A 74 -3.62 4.68 -13.47
CA LYS A 74 -2.32 5.30 -13.72
C LYS A 74 -1.68 5.80 -12.42
N ILE A 75 -2.49 6.40 -11.55
CA ILE A 75 -2.03 6.92 -10.26
C ILE A 75 -1.47 5.80 -9.40
N LEU A 76 -2.16 4.66 -9.30
CA LEU A 76 -1.71 3.52 -8.51
C LEU A 76 -0.38 2.94 -9.04
N LYS A 77 -0.25 2.84 -10.35
CA LYS A 77 1.01 2.39 -10.96
C LYS A 77 2.16 3.31 -10.60
N ASN A 78 1.96 4.62 -10.72
CA ASN A 78 3.00 5.61 -10.43
C ASN A 78 3.29 5.67 -8.93
N ALA A 79 2.28 5.49 -8.08
CA ALA A 79 2.47 5.43 -6.63
C ALA A 79 3.36 4.26 -6.23
N ILE A 80 3.14 3.08 -6.80
CA ILE A 80 3.95 1.89 -6.55
C ILE A 80 5.38 2.10 -7.04
N LEU A 81 5.56 2.68 -8.24
CA LEU A 81 6.90 3.00 -8.75
C LEU A 81 7.64 3.96 -7.83
N SER A 82 6.96 4.99 -7.34
CA SER A 82 7.54 5.95 -6.40
C SER A 82 7.98 5.28 -5.10
N ALA A 83 7.16 4.39 -4.55
CA ALA A 83 7.51 3.63 -3.36
C ALA A 83 8.71 2.72 -3.60
N ASN A 84 8.76 2.06 -4.76
CA ASN A 84 9.87 1.18 -5.12
C ASN A 84 11.20 1.94 -5.18
N ILE A 85 11.20 3.11 -5.79
CA ILE A 85 12.39 3.97 -5.88
C ILE A 85 12.84 4.39 -4.48
N THR A 86 11.91 4.83 -3.64
CA THR A 86 12.21 5.28 -2.27
C THR A 86 12.84 4.15 -1.45
N ILE A 87 12.23 2.95 -1.49
CA ILE A 87 12.72 1.79 -0.73
C ILE A 87 14.08 1.35 -1.24
N TYR A 88 14.27 1.30 -2.56
CA TYR A 88 15.54 0.94 -3.17
C TYR A 88 16.65 1.91 -2.73
N ASP A 89 16.39 3.21 -2.78
CA ASP A 89 17.37 4.23 -2.40
C ASP A 89 17.72 4.13 -0.90
N MET A 90 16.76 3.88 -0.05
CA MET A 90 17.00 3.70 1.38
C MET A 90 17.88 2.47 1.64
N ALA A 91 17.59 1.35 0.98
CA ALA A 91 18.37 0.12 1.13
C ALA A 91 19.80 0.27 0.58
N ALA A 92 19.99 1.09 -0.45
CA ALA A 92 21.31 1.35 -1.03
C ALA A 92 22.21 2.19 -0.12
N LYS A 93 21.61 3.01 0.75
CA LYS A 93 22.34 3.95 1.62
C LYS A 93 22.56 3.43 3.05
N ASP A 94 21.91 2.35 3.44
CA ASP A 94 21.99 1.82 4.80
C ASP A 94 22.11 0.30 4.75
N GLU A 95 23.25 -0.22 5.20
CA GLU A 95 23.52 -1.66 5.22
C GLU A 95 22.50 -2.45 6.05
N ASN A 96 21.97 -1.84 7.10
CA ASN A 96 20.95 -2.48 7.95
C ASN A 96 19.64 -2.71 7.20
N LEU A 97 19.43 -2.00 6.09
CA LEU A 97 18.23 -2.12 5.26
C LEU A 97 18.46 -2.92 3.99
N LYS A 98 19.65 -3.47 3.80
CA LYS A 98 20.00 -4.22 2.61
C LYS A 98 19.05 -5.39 2.41
N GLY A 99 18.52 -5.51 1.20
CA GLY A 99 17.62 -6.60 0.83
C GLY A 99 16.19 -6.44 1.33
N MET A 100 15.85 -5.32 1.96
CA MET A 100 14.48 -5.11 2.38
C MET A 100 13.55 -4.95 1.19
N GLY A 101 12.32 -5.37 1.36
CA GLY A 101 11.30 -5.23 0.36
C GLY A 101 9.93 -5.36 0.97
N THR A 102 8.91 -5.21 0.15
CA THR A 102 7.53 -5.37 0.59
C THR A 102 6.64 -5.76 -0.58
N THR A 103 5.62 -6.55 -0.29
CA THR A 103 4.50 -6.72 -1.20
C THR A 103 3.60 -5.49 -1.08
N VAL A 104 2.74 -5.28 -2.06
CA VAL A 104 1.75 -4.18 -2.04
C VAL A 104 0.46 -4.69 -2.63
N VAL A 105 -0.64 -4.40 -1.96
CA VAL A 105 -1.98 -4.42 -2.56
C VAL A 105 -2.60 -3.07 -2.29
N VAL A 106 -3.06 -2.41 -3.34
CA VAL A 106 -3.72 -1.12 -3.23
C VAL A 106 -5.01 -1.14 -4.03
N ALA A 107 -6.07 -0.60 -3.43
CA ALA A 107 -7.37 -0.50 -4.06
C ALA A 107 -7.96 0.89 -3.84
N VAL A 108 -8.60 1.41 -4.87
CA VAL A 108 -9.41 2.63 -4.79
C VAL A 108 -10.82 2.29 -5.27
N VAL A 109 -11.79 2.65 -4.47
CA VAL A 109 -13.22 2.47 -4.79
C VAL A 109 -13.82 3.84 -5.02
N LYS A 110 -14.49 4.00 -6.15
CA LYS A 110 -15.27 5.20 -6.47
C LYS A 110 -16.66 4.78 -6.91
N GLY A 111 -17.67 5.06 -6.07
CA GLY A 111 -19.02 4.57 -6.32
C GLY A 111 -19.06 3.03 -6.38
N ASN A 112 -19.41 2.48 -7.52
CA ASN A 112 -19.44 1.03 -7.77
C ASN A 112 -18.28 0.54 -8.64
N GLU A 113 -17.25 1.38 -8.84
CA GLU A 113 -16.07 1.03 -9.62
C GLU A 113 -14.85 0.85 -8.70
N VAL A 114 -13.93 -0.02 -9.11
CA VAL A 114 -12.72 -0.32 -8.32
C VAL A 114 -11.51 -0.30 -9.23
N ALA A 115 -10.43 0.35 -8.77
CA ALA A 115 -9.10 0.24 -9.36
C ALA A 115 -8.21 -0.51 -8.39
N ILE A 116 -7.50 -1.53 -8.87
CA ILE A 116 -6.64 -2.38 -8.04
C ILE A 116 -5.27 -2.49 -8.70
N ALA A 117 -4.22 -2.43 -7.88
CA ALA A 117 -2.87 -2.76 -8.31
C ALA A 117 -2.18 -3.56 -7.20
N HIS A 118 -1.28 -4.48 -7.58
CA HIS A 118 -0.56 -5.28 -6.61
C HIS A 118 0.83 -5.66 -7.10
N VAL A 119 1.72 -5.90 -6.15
CA VAL A 119 3.06 -6.46 -6.38
C VAL A 119 3.29 -7.52 -5.31
N GLY A 120 3.73 -8.72 -5.74
CA GLY A 120 3.96 -9.83 -4.84
C GLY A 120 2.77 -10.75 -4.72
N ASP A 121 2.73 -11.51 -3.62
CA ASP A 121 1.74 -12.56 -3.38
C ASP A 121 0.58 -12.16 -2.48
N SER A 122 0.47 -10.89 -2.12
CA SER A 122 -0.68 -10.36 -1.39
C SER A 122 -1.93 -10.41 -2.27
N ARG A 123 -3.10 -10.52 -1.65
CA ARG A 123 -4.35 -10.72 -2.38
C ARG A 123 -5.44 -9.77 -1.92
N ILE A 124 -6.36 -9.51 -2.83
CA ILE A 124 -7.58 -8.78 -2.53
C ILE A 124 -8.76 -9.61 -3.01
N TYR A 125 -9.82 -9.61 -2.23
CA TYR A 125 -11.04 -10.35 -2.55
C TYR A 125 -12.22 -9.41 -2.67
N LEU A 126 -13.02 -9.59 -3.71
CA LEU A 126 -14.30 -8.91 -3.85
C LEU A 126 -15.39 -9.80 -3.28
N VAL A 127 -16.15 -9.27 -2.33
CA VAL A 127 -17.27 -9.98 -1.72
C VAL A 127 -18.56 -9.26 -2.11
N ASN A 128 -19.47 -10.00 -2.71
CA ASN A 128 -20.80 -9.51 -3.10
C ASN A 128 -21.87 -10.14 -2.22
N ASP A 129 -22.84 -9.35 -1.83
CA ASP A 129 -24.01 -9.79 -1.09
C ASP A 129 -25.05 -10.48 -1.99
#